data_718f651ae99a8ac93361d81f39753bab
#
_entry.id   718f651ae99a8ac93361d81f39753bab
#
_cell.length_a   1.000
_cell.length_b   1.000
_cell.length_c   1.000
_cell.angle_alpha   90.00
_cell.angle_beta   90.00
_cell.angle_gamma   90.00
#
_symmetry.space_group_name_H-M   'P 1'
#
loop_
_entity.id
_entity.type
_entity.pdbx_description
1 polymer ?
#
loop_
_entity_poly.entity_id
_entity_poly.type
_entity_poly.pdbx_seq_one_letter_code
_entity_poly.pdbx_strand_id
1 'polypeptide(L)'
;YVSIEMEIDINKSAEEVWDAVGGYCDIAEWGGLDCAITSGNGEMGTVRDLLGGRIIEILVAQTELSYGYTQPVQEGQFYNLYHGFMEARPVSSNTSKMIYTLVYDVSNLENQEAKDADMARRRGMFEGMLVNMKNIAESK
;
A
#
# COMPACT_ATOMS: atom_id res chain seq x y z
N TYR A 1 6.05 14.19 10.93
CA TYR A 1 5.75 12.95 10.21
C TYR A 1 5.15 11.93 11.15
N VAL A 2 4.27 11.09 10.62
CA VAL A 2 3.70 9.95 11.34
C VAL A 2 3.97 8.66 10.57
N SER A 3 3.99 7.54 11.29
CA SER A 3 4.13 6.21 10.71
C SER A 3 3.02 5.32 11.24
N ILE A 4 2.40 4.56 10.34
CA ILE A 4 1.36 3.58 10.69
C ILE A 4 1.81 2.24 10.15
N GLU A 5 2.05 1.28 11.04
CA GLU A 5 2.39 -0.09 10.66
C GLU A 5 1.21 -1.00 10.97
N MET A 6 0.84 -1.81 9.98
CA MET A 6 -0.31 -2.73 10.07
C MET A 6 0.12 -4.08 9.53
N GLU A 7 -0.43 -5.16 10.10
CA GLU A 7 -0.11 -6.51 9.63
C GLU A 7 -1.29 -7.46 9.77
N ILE A 8 -1.26 -8.53 8.99
CA ILE A 8 -2.24 -9.62 9.06
C ILE A 8 -1.55 -10.95 8.76
N ASP A 9 -1.94 -11.98 9.50
CA ASP A 9 -1.45 -13.35 9.25
C ASP A 9 -2.23 -13.98 8.11
N ILE A 10 -1.53 -14.71 7.22
CA ILE A 10 -2.11 -15.37 6.05
C ILE A 10 -1.65 -16.83 6.00
N ASN A 11 -2.58 -17.75 5.81
CA ASN A 11 -2.33 -19.20 5.72
C ASN A 11 -1.90 -19.63 4.32
N LYS A 12 -0.90 -18.93 3.77
CA LYS A 12 -0.25 -19.23 2.51
C LYS A 12 1.21 -18.82 2.63
N SER A 13 2.08 -19.39 1.81
CA SER A 13 3.48 -18.95 1.76
C SER A 13 3.57 -17.50 1.31
N ALA A 14 4.66 -16.83 1.65
CA ALA A 14 4.87 -15.45 1.22
C ALA A 14 4.89 -15.34 -0.31
N GLU A 15 5.44 -16.32 -1.00
CA GLU A 15 5.50 -16.38 -2.46
C GLU A 15 4.10 -16.48 -3.07
N GLU A 16 3.25 -17.36 -2.51
CA GLU A 16 1.87 -17.51 -2.97
C GLU A 16 1.05 -16.23 -2.72
N VAL A 17 1.25 -15.59 -1.57
CA VAL A 17 0.60 -14.32 -1.25
C VAL A 17 1.04 -13.25 -2.23
N TRP A 18 2.35 -13.14 -2.48
CA TRP A 18 2.86 -12.12 -3.39
C TRP A 18 2.38 -12.33 -4.83
N ASP A 19 2.32 -13.58 -5.29
CA ASP A 19 1.75 -13.89 -6.60
C ASP A 19 0.28 -13.45 -6.72
N ALA A 20 -0.45 -13.52 -5.63
CA ALA A 20 -1.89 -13.19 -5.62
C ALA A 20 -2.16 -11.68 -5.52
N VAL A 21 -1.36 -10.93 -4.76
CA VAL A 21 -1.68 -9.53 -4.41
C VAL A 21 -0.54 -8.54 -4.63
N GLY A 22 0.65 -9.00 -5.02
CA GLY A 22 1.86 -8.17 -5.09
C GLY A 22 2.06 -7.40 -6.39
N GLY A 23 1.23 -7.60 -7.41
CA GLY A 23 1.31 -6.81 -8.64
C GLY A 23 0.96 -5.37 -8.38
N TYR A 24 1.61 -4.43 -9.08
CA TYR A 24 1.47 -3.01 -8.76
C TYR A 24 0.05 -2.46 -8.96
N CYS A 25 -0.72 -3.04 -9.89
CA CYS A 25 -2.15 -2.70 -10.06
C CYS A 25 -3.10 -3.74 -9.44
N ASP A 26 -2.61 -4.70 -8.67
CA ASP A 26 -3.49 -5.61 -7.92
C ASP A 26 -4.29 -4.89 -6.83
N ILE A 27 -3.90 -3.66 -6.50
CA ILE A 27 -4.66 -2.78 -5.61
C ILE A 27 -6.10 -2.57 -6.12
N ALA A 28 -6.34 -2.68 -7.43
CA ALA A 28 -7.69 -2.62 -7.98
C ALA A 28 -8.59 -3.70 -7.38
N GLU A 29 -8.05 -4.88 -7.15
CA GLU A 29 -8.79 -6.01 -6.56
C GLU A 29 -8.88 -5.89 -5.04
N TRP A 30 -7.73 -5.78 -4.35
CA TRP A 30 -7.77 -5.77 -2.88
C TRP A 30 -8.13 -4.41 -2.28
N GLY A 31 -7.96 -3.33 -3.02
CA GLY A 31 -8.27 -1.97 -2.55
C GLY A 31 -9.56 -1.40 -3.11
N GLY A 32 -10.14 -2.04 -4.15
CA GLY A 32 -11.32 -1.52 -4.80
C GLY A 32 -11.11 -0.19 -5.52
N LEU A 33 -9.88 0.08 -5.97
CA LEU A 33 -9.51 1.34 -6.61
C LEU A 33 -9.16 1.09 -8.08
N ASP A 34 -9.75 1.86 -9.00
CA ASP A 34 -9.32 1.79 -10.40
C ASP A 34 -7.82 2.08 -10.48
N CYS A 35 -7.09 1.24 -11.21
CA CYS A 35 -5.65 1.34 -11.35
C CYS A 35 -5.22 1.18 -12.80
N ALA A 36 -4.36 2.06 -13.26
CA ALA A 36 -3.75 1.99 -14.58
C ALA A 36 -2.26 2.26 -14.49
N ILE A 37 -1.46 1.44 -15.15
CA ILE A 37 -0.03 1.71 -15.32
C ILE A 37 0.12 2.74 -16.44
N THR A 38 0.65 3.90 -16.12
CA THR A 38 0.82 4.99 -17.10
C THR A 38 2.25 5.12 -17.58
N SER A 39 3.22 4.52 -16.89
CA SER A 39 4.62 4.49 -17.30
C SER A 39 5.32 3.31 -16.65
N GLY A 40 6.20 2.63 -17.38
CA GLY A 40 6.94 1.49 -16.88
C GLY A 40 6.19 0.16 -17.04
N ASN A 41 6.85 -0.93 -16.66
CA ASN A 41 6.35 -2.30 -16.80
C ASN A 41 6.46 -3.12 -15.50
N GLY A 42 6.47 -2.46 -14.34
CA GLY A 42 6.54 -3.13 -13.04
C GLY A 42 7.91 -3.02 -12.35
N GLU A 43 8.93 -2.47 -13.03
CA GLU A 43 10.23 -2.16 -12.45
C GLU A 43 10.19 -0.85 -11.65
N MET A 44 11.27 -0.56 -10.92
CA MET A 44 11.40 0.72 -10.21
C MET A 44 11.23 1.88 -11.19
N GLY A 45 10.48 2.91 -10.77
CA GLY A 45 10.10 4.02 -11.62
C GLY A 45 8.73 3.86 -12.27
N THR A 46 8.13 2.67 -12.20
CA THR A 46 6.78 2.45 -12.74
C THR A 46 5.78 3.35 -12.03
N VAL A 47 4.89 3.96 -12.81
CA VAL A 47 3.86 4.88 -12.32
C VAL A 47 2.49 4.23 -12.46
N ARG A 48 1.72 4.25 -11.39
CA ARG A 48 0.30 3.89 -11.43
C ARG A 48 -0.57 5.09 -11.13
N ASP A 49 -1.66 5.20 -11.86
CA ASP A 49 -2.71 6.18 -11.59
C ASP A 49 -3.88 5.47 -10.94
N LEU A 50 -4.33 6.00 -9.81
CA LEU A 50 -5.51 5.50 -9.11
C LEU A 50 -6.65 6.51 -9.26
N LEU A 51 -7.88 5.99 -9.31
CA LEU A 51 -9.09 6.83 -9.34
C LEU A 51 -9.08 7.85 -10.50
N GLY A 52 -8.68 7.38 -11.69
CA GLY A 52 -8.67 8.24 -12.89
C GLY A 52 -7.62 9.34 -12.85
N GLY A 53 -6.50 9.12 -12.18
CA GLY A 53 -5.39 10.06 -12.10
C GLY A 53 -5.44 11.01 -10.92
N ARG A 54 -6.40 10.83 -10.01
CA ARG A 54 -6.47 11.65 -8.78
C ARG A 54 -5.31 11.36 -7.84
N ILE A 55 -4.83 10.10 -7.84
CA ILE A 55 -3.71 9.66 -7.02
C ILE A 55 -2.68 9.07 -7.95
N ILE A 56 -1.46 9.60 -7.91
CA ILE A 56 -0.33 9.11 -8.70
C ILE A 56 0.67 8.53 -7.73
N GLU A 57 1.15 7.29 -8.01
CA GLU A 57 2.12 6.62 -7.15
C GLU A 57 3.25 6.05 -7.99
N ILE A 58 4.48 6.38 -7.58
CA ILE A 58 5.71 5.97 -8.26
C ILE A 58 6.38 4.88 -7.43
N LEU A 59 6.69 3.76 -8.08
CA LEU A 59 7.41 2.63 -7.45
C LEU A 59 8.87 3.02 -7.24
N VAL A 60 9.30 3.13 -5.98
CA VAL A 60 10.64 3.61 -5.63
C VAL A 60 11.51 2.59 -4.92
N ALA A 61 10.95 1.46 -4.50
CA ALA A 61 11.69 0.38 -3.86
C ALA A 61 11.02 -0.95 -4.18
N GLN A 62 11.81 -2.00 -4.39
CA GLN A 62 11.27 -3.30 -4.77
C GLN A 62 12.22 -4.41 -4.38
N THR A 63 11.66 -5.48 -3.81
CA THR A 63 12.33 -6.76 -3.65
C THR A 63 11.43 -7.86 -4.22
N GLU A 64 11.82 -9.13 -4.07
CA GLU A 64 11.01 -10.24 -4.58
C GLU A 64 9.64 -10.33 -3.91
N LEU A 65 9.51 -9.85 -2.66
CA LEU A 65 8.30 -9.99 -1.83
C LEU A 65 7.85 -8.67 -1.23
N SER A 66 8.25 -7.54 -1.83
CA SER A 66 7.87 -6.22 -1.31
C SER A 66 7.95 -5.15 -2.37
N TYR A 67 7.22 -4.07 -2.16
CA TYR A 67 7.46 -2.82 -2.89
C TYR A 67 7.17 -1.61 -2.00
N GLY A 68 7.80 -0.48 -2.37
CA GLY A 68 7.53 0.80 -1.76
C GLY A 68 7.22 1.82 -2.85
N TYR A 69 6.35 2.77 -2.53
CA TYR A 69 5.96 3.80 -3.47
C TYR A 69 5.88 5.16 -2.80
N THR A 70 5.93 6.21 -3.61
CA THR A 70 5.75 7.58 -3.15
C THR A 70 4.71 8.30 -4.02
N GLN A 71 4.02 9.25 -3.43
CA GLN A 71 3.14 10.17 -4.17
C GLN A 71 3.94 11.43 -4.49
N PRO A 72 4.08 11.82 -5.78
CA PRO A 72 4.83 13.00 -6.15
C PRO A 72 4.09 14.29 -5.78
N VAL A 73 4.82 15.39 -5.76
CA VAL A 73 4.24 16.71 -5.60
C VAL A 73 3.25 17.00 -6.73
N GLN A 74 2.09 17.51 -6.38
CA GLN A 74 1.10 18.00 -7.34
C GLN A 74 0.90 19.49 -7.14
N GLU A 75 0.92 20.24 -8.25
CA GLU A 75 0.78 21.69 -8.20
C GLU A 75 -0.54 22.11 -7.55
N GLY A 76 -0.46 23.09 -6.64
CA GLY A 76 -1.63 23.60 -5.93
C GLY A 76 -2.14 22.75 -4.78
N GLN A 77 -1.47 21.65 -4.48
CA GLN A 77 -1.86 20.75 -3.38
C GLN A 77 -0.77 20.68 -2.31
N PHE A 78 -1.17 20.41 -1.08
CA PHE A 78 -0.23 20.16 -0.01
C PHE A 78 0.53 18.86 -0.29
N TYR A 79 1.85 18.91 -0.26
CA TYR A 79 2.68 17.73 -0.42
C TYR A 79 2.90 17.09 0.96
N ASN A 80 2.27 15.96 1.18
CA ASN A 80 2.30 15.27 2.47
C ASN A 80 3.42 14.25 2.60
N LEU A 81 4.39 14.23 1.70
CA LEU A 81 5.50 13.24 1.70
C LEU A 81 4.98 11.83 1.94
N TYR A 82 3.99 11.42 1.16
CA TYR A 82 3.31 10.15 1.38
C TYR A 82 4.08 8.99 0.77
N HIS A 83 4.48 8.04 1.63
CA HIS A 83 5.13 6.80 1.24
C HIS A 83 4.34 5.61 1.77
N GLY A 84 4.21 4.58 0.96
CA GLY A 84 3.62 3.30 1.35
C GLY A 84 4.59 2.17 1.08
N PHE A 85 4.62 1.18 1.96
CA PHE A 85 5.46 -0.01 1.82
C PHE A 85 4.62 -1.24 2.11
N MET A 86 4.73 -2.25 1.24
CA MET A 86 4.00 -3.51 1.37
C MET A 86 4.98 -4.66 1.27
N GLU A 87 4.91 -5.59 2.21
CA GLU A 87 5.82 -6.73 2.27
C GLU A 87 5.08 -8.00 2.66
N ALA A 88 5.30 -9.08 1.91
CA ALA A 88 4.90 -10.43 2.32
C ALA A 88 6.09 -11.07 3.04
N ARG A 89 5.98 -11.24 4.36
CA ARG A 89 7.07 -11.76 5.19
C ARG A 89 6.84 -13.23 5.50
N PRO A 90 7.78 -14.14 5.14
CA PRO A 90 7.65 -15.55 5.49
C PRO A 90 7.64 -15.76 7.01
N VAL A 91 6.73 -16.62 7.49
CA VAL A 91 6.71 -17.09 8.88
C VAL A 91 7.11 -18.57 8.93
N SER A 92 6.57 -19.35 8.00
CA SER A 92 6.95 -20.75 7.79
C SER A 92 6.91 -21.04 6.29
N SER A 93 7.10 -22.30 5.88
CA SER A 93 7.05 -22.68 4.47
C SER A 93 5.66 -22.49 3.86
N ASN A 94 4.60 -22.39 4.66
CA ASN A 94 3.22 -22.30 4.19
C ASN A 94 2.38 -21.26 4.94
N THR A 95 3.01 -20.37 5.72
CA THR A 95 2.36 -19.24 6.38
C THR A 95 3.20 -17.98 6.25
N SER A 96 2.54 -16.82 6.28
CA SER A 96 3.20 -15.54 6.11
C SER A 96 2.43 -14.44 6.84
N LYS A 97 3.02 -13.25 6.85
CA LYS A 97 2.36 -12.00 7.26
C LYS A 97 2.42 -11.02 6.10
N MET A 98 1.33 -10.31 5.86
CA MET A 98 1.38 -9.12 5.04
C MET A 98 1.53 -7.92 5.96
N ILE A 99 2.55 -7.10 5.71
CA ILE A 99 2.85 -5.89 6.47
C ILE A 99 2.67 -4.70 5.56
N TYR A 100 1.92 -3.71 6.02
CA TYR A 100 1.73 -2.47 5.28
C TYR A 100 2.11 -1.29 6.16
N THR A 101 3.02 -0.44 5.69
CA THR A 101 3.51 0.71 6.44
C THR A 101 3.25 1.99 5.66
N LEU A 102 2.66 2.97 6.31
CA LEU A 102 2.47 4.31 5.77
C LEU A 102 3.36 5.28 6.53
N VAL A 103 4.03 6.18 5.81
CA VAL A 103 4.79 7.30 6.40
C VAL A 103 4.37 8.56 5.65
N TYR A 104 3.88 9.56 6.37
CA TYR A 104 3.43 10.79 5.71
C TYR A 104 3.45 11.99 6.66
N ASP A 105 3.37 13.18 6.09
CA ASP A 105 3.38 14.44 6.82
C ASP A 105 1.95 14.86 7.15
N VAL A 106 1.70 15.18 8.42
CA VAL A 106 0.40 15.66 8.91
C VAL A 106 0.47 17.11 9.40
N SER A 107 1.53 17.83 9.05
CA SER A 107 1.74 19.20 9.52
C SER A 107 0.67 20.19 9.04
N ASN A 108 -0.09 19.84 7.98
CA ASN A 108 -1.19 20.65 7.49
C ASN A 108 -2.48 20.50 8.31
N LEU A 109 -2.52 19.54 9.23
CA LEU A 109 -3.69 19.29 10.06
C LEU A 109 -3.67 20.23 11.28
N GLU A 110 -4.84 20.74 11.64
CA GLU A 110 -5.00 21.86 12.54
C GLU A 110 -4.48 21.61 13.97
N ASN A 111 -4.74 20.40 14.50
CA ASN A 111 -4.38 20.08 15.88
C ASN A 111 -4.15 18.56 16.05
N GLN A 112 -3.79 18.15 17.28
CA GLN A 112 -3.51 16.75 17.55
C GLN A 112 -4.73 15.86 17.38
N GLU A 113 -5.92 16.35 17.73
CA GLU A 113 -7.17 15.60 17.54
C GLU A 113 -7.40 15.30 16.06
N ALA A 114 -7.19 16.27 15.18
CA ALA A 114 -7.31 16.09 13.74
C ALA A 114 -6.27 15.09 13.19
N LYS A 115 -5.04 15.14 13.71
CA LYS A 115 -3.97 14.21 13.33
C LYS A 115 -4.32 12.78 13.75
N ASP A 116 -4.79 12.61 14.98
CA ASP A 116 -5.17 11.29 15.49
C ASP A 116 -6.36 10.72 14.71
N ALA A 117 -7.34 11.55 14.37
CA ALA A 117 -8.49 11.13 13.57
C ALA A 117 -8.09 10.70 12.16
N ASP A 118 -7.17 11.42 11.53
CA ASP A 118 -6.65 11.08 10.20
C ASP A 118 -5.93 9.73 10.24
N MET A 119 -5.06 9.51 11.23
CA MET A 119 -4.35 8.26 11.39
C MET A 119 -5.29 7.09 11.63
N ALA A 120 -6.32 7.26 12.47
CA ALA A 120 -7.30 6.22 12.75
C ALA A 120 -8.11 5.86 11.51
N ARG A 121 -8.48 6.84 10.70
CA ARG A 121 -9.23 6.63 9.45
C ARG A 121 -8.38 5.85 8.44
N ARG A 122 -7.12 6.23 8.27
CA ARG A 122 -6.21 5.53 7.35
C ARG A 122 -5.94 4.10 7.82
N ARG A 123 -5.68 3.91 9.11
CA ARG A 123 -5.49 2.58 9.69
C ARG A 123 -6.69 1.69 9.41
N GLY A 124 -7.90 2.14 9.68
CA GLY A 124 -9.11 1.35 9.43
C GLY A 124 -9.28 0.98 7.97
N MET A 125 -9.01 1.90 7.06
CA MET A 125 -9.09 1.67 5.63
C MET A 125 -8.07 0.61 5.16
N PHE A 126 -6.82 0.73 5.56
CA PHE A 126 -5.76 -0.21 5.15
C PHE A 126 -5.88 -1.55 5.85
N GLU A 127 -6.36 -1.60 7.10
CA GLU A 127 -6.65 -2.88 7.75
C GLU A 127 -7.75 -3.65 7.02
N GLY A 128 -8.75 -2.95 6.48
CA GLY A 128 -9.75 -3.54 5.61
C GLY A 128 -9.15 -4.10 4.31
N MET A 129 -8.21 -3.37 3.71
CA MET A 129 -7.48 -3.83 2.52
C MET A 129 -6.65 -5.09 2.82
N LEU A 130 -6.00 -5.15 3.99
CA LEU A 130 -5.25 -6.33 4.41
C LEU A 130 -6.15 -7.56 4.55
N VAL A 131 -7.36 -7.39 5.09
CA VAL A 131 -8.35 -8.48 5.15
C VAL A 131 -8.70 -8.95 3.74
N ASN A 132 -8.89 -8.03 2.80
CA ASN A 132 -9.16 -8.38 1.40
C ASN A 132 -7.99 -9.16 0.78
N MET A 133 -6.75 -8.73 1.02
CA MET A 133 -5.56 -9.45 0.54
C MET A 133 -5.52 -10.88 1.08
N LYS A 134 -5.79 -11.06 2.38
CA LYS A 134 -5.85 -12.38 3.02
C LYS A 134 -6.90 -13.25 2.35
N ASN A 135 -8.10 -12.74 2.16
CA ASN A 135 -9.19 -13.48 1.55
C ASN A 135 -8.86 -13.89 0.11
N ILE A 136 -8.27 -13.00 -0.68
CA ILE A 136 -7.86 -13.27 -2.06
C ILE A 136 -6.79 -14.36 -2.08
N ALA A 137 -5.75 -14.22 -1.28
CA ALA A 137 -4.63 -15.16 -1.26
C ALA A 137 -5.09 -16.55 -0.79
N GLU A 138 -5.92 -16.62 0.25
CA GLU A 138 -6.38 -17.91 0.81
C GLU A 138 -7.43 -18.59 -0.05
N SER A 139 -8.05 -17.89 -1.00
CA SER A 139 -9.03 -18.47 -1.92
C SER A 139 -8.40 -19.14 -3.15
N LYS A 140 -7.09 -19.00 -3.32
CA LYS A 140 -6.37 -19.53 -4.50
C LYS A 140 -5.70 -20.86 -4.27
#